data_89113f763b6d1354dd30cff341e23ec9
#
_entry.id   89113f763b6d1354dd30cff341e23ec9
#
_cell.length_a   1.000
_cell.length_b   1.000
_cell.length_c   1.000
_cell.angle_alpha   90.00
_cell.angle_beta   90.00
_cell.angle_gamma   90.00
#
_symmetry.space_group_name_H-M   'P 1'
#
loop_
_entity.id
_entity.type
_entity.pdbx_description
1 polymer ?
#
loop_
_entity_poly.entity_id
_entity_poly.type
_entity_poly.pdbx_seq_one_letter_code
_entity_poly.pdbx_strand_id
1 'polypeptide(L)'
;EGSPVSAGDVICRLDVDARAAGVDQAEADLRARQLEYDAAVELMARGHRSSNQVAAMEAARDAARAQLRAAREELANIELRVPFDGYFDGRDAEIGDFLRTGDPCGTVLQLDPILVIAEVAERDVMALQPGMPGSARLLSGQQVDGTIRFVERRANPATRTFRVELEVPNPDGAIRSGITAEIRLNLPLEPAHRVPASILALNSDGDLGVRIIENGDTVRFLPIELLSDDGEQVWVSGLPDTAQIIVLGQDFVSDGTRVEVREEGASR
;
A
#
# COMPACT_ATOMS: atom_id res chain seq x y z
N GLU A 1 -14.77 -2.32 -23.51
CA GLU A 1 -14.48 -2.98 -22.21
C GLU A 1 -13.50 -4.12 -22.43
N GLY A 2 -12.61 -4.34 -21.47
CA GLY A 2 -11.55 -5.36 -21.54
C GLY A 2 -10.37 -5.03 -22.45
N SER A 3 -10.35 -3.88 -23.12
CA SER A 3 -9.29 -3.49 -24.05
C SER A 3 -8.14 -2.79 -23.33
N PRO A 4 -6.89 -2.99 -23.77
CA PRO A 4 -5.76 -2.19 -23.28
C PRO A 4 -5.93 -0.73 -23.73
N VAL A 5 -5.53 0.19 -22.85
CA VAL A 5 -5.53 1.64 -23.10
C VAL A 5 -4.21 2.23 -22.66
N SER A 6 -3.77 3.26 -23.37
CA SER A 6 -2.53 3.97 -23.08
C SER A 6 -2.80 5.33 -22.44
N ALA A 7 -1.85 5.83 -21.67
CA ALA A 7 -1.90 7.18 -21.13
C ALA A 7 -2.15 8.21 -22.24
N GLY A 8 -3.18 9.04 -22.05
CA GLY A 8 -3.63 10.03 -23.03
C GLY A 8 -4.78 9.58 -23.95
N ASP A 9 -5.09 8.29 -23.99
CA ASP A 9 -6.27 7.81 -24.76
C ASP A 9 -7.57 8.42 -24.24
N VAL A 10 -8.48 8.76 -25.18
CA VAL A 10 -9.78 9.31 -24.84
C VAL A 10 -10.78 8.17 -24.60
N ILE A 11 -11.27 8.05 -23.37
CA ILE A 11 -12.26 7.04 -23.00
C ILE A 11 -13.69 7.57 -23.00
N CYS A 12 -13.85 8.90 -22.87
CA CYS A 12 -15.14 9.53 -22.84
C CYS A 12 -15.06 10.93 -23.49
N ARG A 13 -16.07 11.25 -24.29
CA ARG A 13 -16.19 12.58 -24.89
C ARG A 13 -17.59 13.12 -24.61
N LEU A 14 -17.63 14.29 -23.95
CA LEU A 14 -18.84 15.01 -23.67
C LEU A 14 -19.28 15.84 -24.89
N ASP A 15 -20.56 16.18 -24.96
CA ASP A 15 -21.10 17.05 -26.01
C ASP A 15 -20.46 18.45 -25.94
N VAL A 16 -20.10 18.97 -27.10
CA VAL A 16 -19.32 20.20 -27.30
C VAL A 16 -20.21 21.43 -27.37
N ASP A 17 -21.42 21.31 -27.94
CA ASP A 17 -22.19 22.44 -28.47
C ASP A 17 -22.50 23.53 -27.43
N ALA A 18 -22.98 23.15 -26.26
CA ALA A 18 -23.27 24.12 -25.18
C ALA A 18 -22.01 24.79 -24.61
N ARG A 19 -20.89 24.06 -24.52
CA ARG A 19 -19.63 24.56 -23.98
C ARG A 19 -18.91 25.49 -24.97
N ALA A 20 -18.95 25.16 -26.26
CA ALA A 20 -18.43 26.03 -27.33
C ALA A 20 -19.16 27.38 -27.36
N ALA A 21 -20.50 27.34 -27.29
CA ALA A 21 -21.31 28.56 -27.21
C ALA A 21 -20.99 29.41 -25.96
N GLY A 22 -20.66 28.75 -24.83
CA GLY A 22 -20.23 29.44 -23.61
C GLY A 22 -18.90 30.18 -23.78
N VAL A 23 -17.93 29.60 -24.50
CA VAL A 23 -16.67 30.25 -24.86
C VAL A 23 -16.92 31.45 -25.76
N ASP A 24 -17.74 31.32 -26.81
CA ASP A 24 -18.06 32.42 -27.73
C ASP A 24 -18.70 33.59 -26.99
N GLN A 25 -19.61 33.30 -26.06
CA GLN A 25 -20.26 34.34 -25.24
C GLN A 25 -19.25 35.03 -24.34
N ALA A 26 -18.37 34.29 -23.63
CA ALA A 26 -17.35 34.86 -22.75
C ALA A 26 -16.31 35.69 -23.54
N GLU A 27 -15.99 35.30 -24.78
CA GLU A 27 -15.14 36.08 -25.69
C GLU A 27 -15.79 37.41 -26.10
N ALA A 28 -17.09 37.39 -26.39
CA ALA A 28 -17.82 38.57 -26.74
C ALA A 28 -17.90 39.54 -25.58
N ASP A 29 -18.14 39.05 -24.36
CA ASP A 29 -18.16 39.91 -23.15
C ASP A 29 -16.77 40.52 -22.88
N LEU A 30 -15.70 39.74 -22.95
CA LEU A 30 -14.36 40.30 -22.78
C LEU A 30 -14.03 41.38 -23.80
N ARG A 31 -14.41 41.17 -25.08
CA ARG A 31 -14.24 42.23 -26.11
C ARG A 31 -15.00 43.51 -25.75
N ALA A 32 -16.23 43.40 -25.27
CA ALA A 32 -17.01 44.57 -24.84
C ALA A 32 -16.35 45.29 -23.68
N ARG A 33 -15.96 44.56 -22.62
CA ARG A 33 -15.27 45.15 -21.43
C ARG A 33 -13.90 45.75 -21.79
N GLN A 34 -13.18 45.17 -22.70
CA GLN A 34 -11.91 45.76 -23.18
C GLN A 34 -12.14 47.12 -23.85
N LEU A 35 -13.13 47.21 -24.75
CA LEU A 35 -13.47 48.48 -25.39
C LEU A 35 -13.91 49.54 -24.38
N GLU A 36 -14.71 49.21 -23.37
CA GLU A 36 -15.12 50.10 -22.31
C GLU A 36 -13.92 50.61 -21.49
N TYR A 37 -12.99 49.71 -21.18
CA TYR A 37 -11.77 50.07 -20.46
C TYR A 37 -10.88 51.01 -21.29
N ASP A 38 -10.63 50.68 -22.55
CA ASP A 38 -9.80 51.48 -23.45
C ASP A 38 -10.36 52.87 -23.64
N ALA A 39 -11.68 53.00 -23.83
CA ALA A 39 -12.37 54.29 -23.89
C ALA A 39 -12.29 55.05 -22.57
N ALA A 40 -12.36 54.37 -21.43
CA ALA A 40 -12.23 55.02 -20.12
C ALA A 40 -10.83 55.57 -19.89
N VAL A 41 -9.80 54.86 -20.30
CA VAL A 41 -8.38 55.30 -20.24
C VAL A 41 -8.16 56.54 -21.11
N GLU A 42 -8.69 56.56 -22.34
CA GLU A 42 -8.58 57.69 -23.24
C GLU A 42 -9.31 58.93 -22.69
N LEU A 43 -10.51 58.76 -22.14
CA LEU A 43 -11.27 59.86 -21.52
C LEU A 43 -10.58 60.41 -20.26
N MET A 44 -9.94 59.53 -19.47
CA MET A 44 -9.15 59.97 -18.30
C MET A 44 -7.96 60.83 -18.72
N ALA A 45 -7.24 60.42 -19.79
CA ALA A 45 -6.12 61.22 -20.34
C ALA A 45 -6.54 62.62 -20.78
N ARG A 46 -7.82 62.79 -21.17
CA ARG A 46 -8.43 64.06 -21.53
C ARG A 46 -9.10 64.81 -20.35
N GLY A 47 -9.00 64.28 -19.11
CA GLY A 47 -9.58 64.89 -17.91
C GLY A 47 -11.10 64.69 -17.73
N HIS A 48 -11.73 63.80 -18.51
CA HIS A 48 -13.18 63.57 -18.51
C HIS A 48 -13.63 62.35 -17.68
N ARG A 49 -12.69 61.59 -17.09
CA ARG A 49 -12.97 60.49 -16.18
C ARG A 49 -12.01 60.46 -15.00
N SER A 50 -12.48 59.98 -13.86
CA SER A 50 -11.64 59.79 -12.67
C SER A 50 -10.87 58.46 -12.72
N SER A 51 -9.74 58.38 -11.98
CA SER A 51 -8.96 57.19 -11.81
C SER A 51 -9.78 56.00 -11.23
N ASN A 52 -10.71 56.29 -10.30
CA ASN A 52 -11.60 55.28 -9.73
C ASN A 52 -12.54 54.64 -10.78
N GLN A 53 -13.01 55.47 -11.74
CA GLN A 53 -13.84 54.94 -12.83
C GLN A 53 -13.04 54.04 -13.79
N VAL A 54 -11.79 54.39 -14.07
CA VAL A 54 -10.89 53.55 -14.88
C VAL A 54 -10.58 52.24 -14.14
N ALA A 55 -10.25 52.28 -12.85
CA ALA A 55 -10.02 51.11 -12.03
C ALA A 55 -11.25 50.18 -11.99
N ALA A 56 -12.45 50.72 -11.95
CA ALA A 56 -13.69 49.89 -12.02
C ALA A 56 -13.84 49.21 -13.38
N MET A 57 -13.51 49.86 -14.50
CA MET A 57 -13.56 49.26 -15.84
C MET A 57 -12.44 48.22 -16.00
N GLU A 58 -11.27 48.45 -15.42
CA GLU A 58 -10.18 47.48 -15.40
C GLU A 58 -10.59 46.18 -14.66
N ALA A 59 -11.17 46.34 -13.46
CA ALA A 59 -11.67 45.18 -12.69
C ALA A 59 -12.75 44.41 -13.46
N ALA A 60 -13.67 45.11 -14.15
CA ALA A 60 -14.69 44.44 -14.97
C ALA A 60 -14.09 43.65 -16.16
N ARG A 61 -13.10 44.24 -16.85
CA ARG A 61 -12.35 43.56 -17.93
C ARG A 61 -11.63 42.33 -17.40
N ASP A 62 -10.96 42.44 -16.26
CA ASP A 62 -10.21 41.31 -15.67
C ASP A 62 -11.14 40.20 -15.18
N ALA A 63 -12.31 40.55 -14.69
CA ALA A 63 -13.36 39.56 -14.36
C ALA A 63 -13.83 38.79 -15.62
N ALA A 64 -14.12 39.53 -16.73
CA ALA A 64 -14.50 38.91 -18.00
C ALA A 64 -13.40 38.01 -18.58
N ARG A 65 -12.12 38.43 -18.41
CA ARG A 65 -10.98 37.59 -18.80
C ARG A 65 -10.87 36.31 -17.98
N ALA A 66 -11.14 36.35 -16.69
CA ALA A 66 -11.19 35.20 -15.82
C ALA A 66 -12.33 34.25 -16.25
N GLN A 67 -13.48 34.79 -16.60
CA GLN A 67 -14.64 34.05 -17.06
C GLN A 67 -14.38 33.30 -18.39
N LEU A 68 -13.70 33.96 -19.35
CA LEU A 68 -13.26 33.34 -20.59
C LEU A 68 -12.27 32.18 -20.31
N ARG A 69 -11.32 32.35 -19.39
CA ARG A 69 -10.42 31.22 -19.02
C ARG A 69 -11.20 30.04 -18.47
N ALA A 70 -12.14 30.28 -17.56
CA ALA A 70 -12.97 29.21 -17.00
C ALA A 70 -13.79 28.48 -18.10
N ALA A 71 -14.41 29.22 -19.02
CA ALA A 71 -15.15 28.63 -20.14
C ALA A 71 -14.27 27.79 -21.08
N ARG A 72 -13.02 28.25 -21.33
CA ARG A 72 -12.05 27.50 -22.15
C ARG A 72 -11.56 26.23 -21.45
N GLU A 73 -11.33 26.28 -20.13
CA GLU A 73 -11.00 25.11 -19.33
C GLU A 73 -12.13 24.08 -19.32
N GLU A 74 -13.38 24.54 -19.20
CA GLU A 74 -14.55 23.68 -19.27
C GLU A 74 -14.71 23.02 -20.65
N LEU A 75 -14.42 23.76 -21.73
CA LEU A 75 -14.39 23.20 -23.09
C LEU A 75 -13.20 22.22 -23.28
N ALA A 76 -12.04 22.47 -22.69
CA ALA A 76 -10.90 21.56 -22.77
C ALA A 76 -11.17 20.22 -22.03
N ASN A 77 -11.98 20.26 -20.97
CA ASN A 77 -12.32 19.09 -20.15
C ASN A 77 -13.46 18.21 -20.71
N ILE A 78 -13.81 18.38 -21.99
CA ILE A 78 -14.81 17.51 -22.65
C ILE A 78 -14.29 16.11 -22.97
N GLU A 79 -12.97 15.94 -23.06
CA GLU A 79 -12.34 14.66 -23.31
C GLU A 79 -11.71 14.14 -22.01
N LEU A 80 -12.27 13.06 -21.47
CA LEU A 80 -11.70 12.36 -20.35
C LEU A 80 -10.64 11.41 -20.89
N ARG A 81 -9.38 11.66 -20.48
CA ARG A 81 -8.22 10.90 -20.94
C ARG A 81 -7.69 10.03 -19.82
N VAL A 82 -7.20 8.87 -20.20
CA VAL A 82 -6.56 7.92 -19.28
C VAL A 82 -5.24 8.51 -18.77
N PRO A 83 -4.99 8.54 -17.45
CA PRO A 83 -3.77 9.11 -16.88
C PRO A 83 -2.57 8.14 -16.88
N PHE A 84 -2.78 6.84 -17.11
CA PHE A 84 -1.76 5.78 -17.06
C PHE A 84 -2.12 4.64 -18.03
N ASP A 85 -1.16 3.81 -18.38
CA ASP A 85 -1.39 2.61 -19.19
C ASP A 85 -2.13 1.54 -18.37
N GLY A 86 -3.14 0.89 -18.98
CA GLY A 86 -3.96 -0.08 -18.25
C GLY A 86 -5.01 -0.75 -19.12
N TYR A 87 -6.08 -1.19 -18.49
CA TYR A 87 -7.22 -1.84 -19.14
C TYR A 87 -8.52 -1.10 -18.82
N PHE A 88 -9.31 -0.81 -19.84
CA PHE A 88 -10.64 -0.24 -19.66
C PHE A 88 -11.61 -1.35 -19.25
N ASP A 89 -11.92 -1.41 -17.97
CA ASP A 89 -12.66 -2.53 -17.36
C ASP A 89 -14.18 -2.37 -17.44
N GLY A 90 -14.67 -1.18 -17.11
CA GLY A 90 -16.10 -0.93 -17.05
C GLY A 90 -16.49 0.41 -17.65
N ARG A 91 -17.65 0.42 -18.32
CA ARG A 91 -18.29 1.62 -18.82
C ARG A 91 -19.46 1.98 -17.90
N ASP A 92 -19.34 3.12 -17.24
CA ASP A 92 -20.34 3.60 -16.28
C ASP A 92 -21.38 4.52 -16.93
N ALA A 93 -21.11 5.01 -18.15
CA ALA A 93 -22.01 5.88 -18.90
C ALA A 93 -22.20 5.41 -20.34
N GLU A 94 -23.44 5.52 -20.84
CA GLU A 94 -23.80 5.22 -22.23
C GLU A 94 -23.83 6.48 -23.11
N ILE A 95 -23.77 6.27 -24.43
CA ILE A 95 -23.87 7.39 -25.38
C ILE A 95 -25.29 7.98 -25.30
N GLY A 96 -25.35 9.26 -24.97
CA GLY A 96 -26.57 10.01 -24.76
C GLY A 96 -26.94 10.25 -23.31
N ASP A 97 -26.18 9.68 -22.38
CA ASP A 97 -26.40 9.93 -20.96
C ASP A 97 -25.96 11.35 -20.55
N PHE A 98 -26.67 11.92 -19.61
CA PHE A 98 -26.35 13.22 -19.04
C PHE A 98 -25.43 13.04 -17.83
N LEU A 99 -24.17 13.46 -17.97
CA LEU A 99 -23.17 13.43 -16.90
C LEU A 99 -23.02 14.79 -16.22
N ARG A 100 -23.05 14.79 -14.90
CA ARG A 100 -22.71 15.93 -14.07
C ARG A 100 -21.21 15.91 -13.71
N THR A 101 -20.70 17.03 -13.27
CA THR A 101 -19.35 17.09 -12.72
C THR A 101 -19.22 16.14 -11.51
N GLY A 102 -18.32 15.17 -11.61
CA GLY A 102 -18.11 14.12 -10.59
C GLY A 102 -18.76 12.77 -10.89
N ASP A 103 -19.63 12.70 -11.90
CA ASP A 103 -20.19 11.40 -12.34
C ASP A 103 -19.10 10.56 -13.03
N PRO A 104 -19.00 9.26 -12.75
CA PRO A 104 -18.03 8.38 -13.39
C PRO A 104 -18.43 8.14 -14.87
N CYS A 105 -17.45 8.08 -15.74
CA CYS A 105 -17.64 7.71 -17.14
C CYS A 105 -17.23 6.27 -17.43
N GLY A 106 -16.21 5.78 -16.71
CA GLY A 106 -15.71 4.43 -16.83
C GLY A 106 -14.56 4.17 -15.90
N THR A 107 -14.22 2.91 -15.75
CA THR A 107 -13.16 2.43 -14.85
C THR A 107 -11.98 1.92 -15.65
N VAL A 108 -10.77 2.38 -15.29
CA VAL A 108 -9.51 1.90 -15.86
C VAL A 108 -8.70 1.24 -14.75
N LEU A 109 -8.21 0.02 -15.00
CA LEU A 109 -7.40 -0.74 -14.07
C LEU A 109 -5.94 -0.75 -14.52
N GLN A 110 -5.03 -0.41 -13.61
CA GLN A 110 -3.61 -0.69 -13.78
C GLN A 110 -3.33 -2.09 -13.22
N LEU A 111 -2.96 -3.03 -14.10
CA LEU A 111 -2.71 -4.42 -13.73
C LEU A 111 -1.22 -4.77 -13.66
N ASP A 112 -0.34 -3.89 -14.11
CA ASP A 112 1.12 -4.06 -14.01
C ASP A 112 1.76 -2.82 -13.37
N PRO A 113 2.42 -2.97 -12.20
CA PRO A 113 2.42 -4.18 -11.38
C PRO A 113 1.06 -4.41 -10.70
N ILE A 114 0.74 -5.68 -10.40
CA ILE A 114 -0.42 -6.01 -9.58
C ILE A 114 -0.04 -6.06 -8.10
N LEU A 115 -0.94 -5.58 -7.24
CA LEU A 115 -0.73 -5.58 -5.80
C LEU A 115 -1.52 -6.72 -5.16
N VAL A 116 -0.82 -7.63 -4.48
CA VAL A 116 -1.43 -8.63 -3.63
C VAL A 116 -1.45 -8.08 -2.21
N ILE A 117 -2.66 -7.96 -1.65
CA ILE A 117 -2.89 -7.35 -0.34
C ILE A 117 -3.18 -8.44 0.68
N ALA A 118 -2.49 -8.40 1.81
CA ALA A 118 -2.76 -9.28 2.95
C ALA A 118 -2.83 -8.50 4.26
N GLU A 119 -3.53 -9.09 5.22
CA GLU A 119 -3.61 -8.63 6.59
C GLU A 119 -2.71 -9.52 7.47
N VAL A 120 -1.69 -8.92 8.10
CA VAL A 120 -0.67 -9.61 8.88
C VAL A 120 -0.85 -9.29 10.36
N ALA A 121 -0.71 -10.30 11.22
CA ALA A 121 -0.85 -10.13 12.68
C ALA A 121 0.28 -9.27 13.26
N GLU A 122 0.01 -8.61 14.38
CA GLU A 122 0.95 -7.71 15.08
C GLU A 122 2.30 -8.37 15.39
N ARG A 123 2.28 -9.63 15.83
CA ARG A 123 3.51 -10.38 16.16
C ARG A 123 4.44 -10.58 14.96
N ASP A 124 3.88 -10.69 13.74
CA ASP A 124 4.64 -11.04 12.53
C ASP A 124 5.04 -9.80 11.73
N VAL A 125 4.27 -8.70 11.85
CA VAL A 125 4.51 -7.46 11.07
C VAL A 125 5.81 -6.76 11.42
N MET A 126 6.27 -6.90 12.68
CA MET A 126 7.50 -6.25 13.15
C MET A 126 8.75 -6.72 12.41
N ALA A 127 8.73 -7.94 11.88
CA ALA A 127 9.82 -8.50 11.09
C ALA A 127 9.76 -8.13 9.60
N LEU A 128 8.67 -7.48 9.14
CA LEU A 128 8.46 -7.14 7.74
C LEU A 128 8.92 -5.73 7.41
N GLN A 129 9.61 -5.59 6.29
CA GLN A 129 10.07 -4.30 5.79
C GLN A 129 9.83 -4.18 4.29
N PRO A 130 9.54 -2.98 3.78
CA PRO A 130 9.54 -2.71 2.34
C PRO A 130 10.88 -3.11 1.70
N GLY A 131 10.83 -3.74 0.53
CA GLY A 131 11.98 -4.28 -0.18
C GLY A 131 12.26 -5.76 0.08
N MET A 132 11.64 -6.39 1.06
CA MET A 132 11.78 -7.83 1.30
C MET A 132 11.09 -8.64 0.19
N PRO A 133 11.71 -9.74 -0.25
CA PRO A 133 11.10 -10.66 -1.21
C PRO A 133 9.96 -11.44 -0.57
N GLY A 134 8.96 -11.73 -1.38
CA GLY A 134 7.84 -12.59 -1.01
C GLY A 134 7.27 -13.30 -2.23
N SER A 135 6.36 -14.21 -2.02
CA SER A 135 5.64 -14.87 -3.10
C SER A 135 4.15 -14.92 -2.80
N ALA A 136 3.34 -15.07 -3.84
CA ALA A 136 1.92 -15.31 -3.69
C ALA A 136 1.52 -16.53 -4.48
N ARG A 137 0.64 -17.34 -3.90
CA ARG A 137 0.00 -18.48 -4.57
C ARG A 137 -1.42 -18.07 -4.90
N LEU A 138 -1.73 -18.01 -6.19
CA LEU A 138 -3.07 -17.76 -6.67
C LEU A 138 -3.97 -18.99 -6.45
N LEU A 139 -5.28 -18.78 -6.42
CA LEU A 139 -6.24 -19.88 -6.28
C LEU A 139 -6.15 -20.89 -7.44
N SER A 140 -5.65 -20.48 -8.62
CA SER A 140 -5.34 -21.35 -9.75
C SER A 140 -4.20 -22.35 -9.49
N GLY A 141 -3.46 -22.20 -8.38
CA GLY A 141 -2.25 -22.95 -8.05
C GLY A 141 -0.96 -22.30 -8.57
N GLN A 142 -1.02 -21.30 -9.40
CA GLN A 142 0.14 -20.58 -9.91
C GLN A 142 0.83 -19.83 -8.75
N GLN A 143 2.15 -19.96 -8.67
CA GLN A 143 2.99 -19.19 -7.76
C GLN A 143 3.63 -18.04 -8.53
N VAL A 144 3.65 -16.87 -7.91
CA VAL A 144 4.24 -15.64 -8.44
C VAL A 144 5.11 -14.99 -7.38
N ASP A 145 6.25 -14.47 -7.78
CA ASP A 145 7.19 -13.81 -6.88
C ASP A 145 7.00 -12.29 -6.95
N GLY A 146 7.27 -11.64 -5.84
CA GLY A 146 7.12 -10.21 -5.71
C GLY A 146 8.00 -9.62 -4.60
N THR A 147 7.83 -8.34 -4.37
CA THR A 147 8.55 -7.59 -3.34
C THR A 147 7.56 -6.82 -2.48
N ILE A 148 7.77 -6.81 -1.17
CA ILE A 148 6.95 -6.00 -0.26
C ILE A 148 7.17 -4.54 -0.62
N ARG A 149 6.11 -3.89 -1.09
CA ARG A 149 6.10 -2.47 -1.42
C ARG A 149 5.75 -1.60 -0.22
N PHE A 150 4.80 -2.06 0.58
CA PHE A 150 4.23 -1.29 1.67
C PHE A 150 3.86 -2.16 2.85
N VAL A 151 4.15 -1.66 4.06
CA VAL A 151 3.71 -2.22 5.34
C VAL A 151 3.04 -1.09 6.11
N GLU A 152 1.77 -1.26 6.42
CA GLU A 152 1.00 -0.25 7.14
C GLU A 152 1.53 -0.07 8.57
N ARG A 153 1.59 1.18 9.05
CA ARG A 153 2.10 1.51 10.39
C ARG A 153 1.03 1.57 11.46
N ARG A 154 -0.22 1.52 11.07
CA ARG A 154 -1.36 1.55 11.99
C ARG A 154 -2.18 0.28 11.83
N ALA A 155 -2.39 -0.42 12.94
CA ALA A 155 -3.26 -1.60 12.95
C ALA A 155 -4.71 -1.22 12.64
N ASN A 156 -5.40 -2.09 11.94
CA ASN A 156 -6.85 -2.07 11.87
C ASN A 156 -7.42 -2.35 13.27
N PRO A 157 -8.20 -1.42 13.86
CA PRO A 157 -8.65 -1.55 15.24
C PRO A 157 -9.63 -2.72 15.48
N ALA A 158 -10.31 -3.19 14.44
CA ALA A 158 -11.27 -4.28 14.53
C ALA A 158 -10.59 -5.66 14.48
N THR A 159 -9.59 -5.83 13.65
CA THR A 159 -8.91 -7.12 13.42
C THR A 159 -7.56 -7.23 14.09
N ARG A 160 -6.96 -6.10 14.52
CA ARG A 160 -5.58 -5.99 15.04
C ARG A 160 -4.53 -6.52 14.06
N THR A 161 -4.78 -6.32 12.78
CA THR A 161 -3.89 -6.69 11.70
C THR A 161 -3.33 -5.46 11.02
N PHE A 162 -2.23 -5.63 10.29
CA PHE A 162 -1.58 -4.62 9.50
C PHE A 162 -1.65 -5.00 8.03
N ARG A 163 -2.02 -4.04 7.19
CA ARG A 163 -2.04 -4.24 5.74
C ARG A 163 -0.63 -4.28 5.19
N VAL A 164 -0.34 -5.32 4.42
CA VAL A 164 0.91 -5.51 3.68
C VAL A 164 0.59 -5.64 2.19
N GLU A 165 1.35 -4.93 1.36
CA GLU A 165 1.21 -4.98 -0.09
C GLU A 165 2.45 -5.63 -0.71
N LEU A 166 2.25 -6.74 -1.40
CA LEU A 166 3.26 -7.39 -2.23
C LEU A 166 3.05 -6.95 -3.68
N GLU A 167 4.05 -6.30 -4.25
CA GLU A 167 4.08 -5.88 -5.65
C GLU A 167 4.60 -7.02 -6.51
N VAL A 168 3.80 -7.45 -7.47
CA VAL A 168 4.06 -8.58 -8.35
C VAL A 168 4.05 -8.08 -9.80
N PRO A 169 5.10 -8.31 -10.59
CA PRO A 169 5.10 -8.01 -12.03
C PRO A 169 4.01 -8.80 -12.77
N ASN A 170 3.28 -8.12 -13.65
CA ASN A 170 2.20 -8.72 -14.43
C ASN A 170 2.12 -8.10 -15.85
N PRO A 171 3.23 -8.14 -16.61
CA PRO A 171 3.36 -7.40 -17.86
C PRO A 171 2.41 -7.86 -18.97
N ASP A 172 1.94 -9.08 -18.92
CA ASP A 172 0.99 -9.66 -19.85
C ASP A 172 -0.49 -9.54 -19.40
N GLY A 173 -0.73 -8.94 -18.21
CA GLY A 173 -2.06 -8.78 -17.64
C GLY A 173 -2.77 -10.11 -17.32
N ALA A 174 -2.02 -11.22 -17.22
CA ALA A 174 -2.60 -12.55 -17.00
C ALA A 174 -3.26 -12.68 -15.62
N ILE A 175 -2.74 -11.97 -14.61
CA ILE A 175 -3.32 -11.93 -13.27
C ILE A 175 -4.37 -10.83 -13.22
N ARG A 176 -5.61 -11.22 -12.96
CA ARG A 176 -6.74 -10.29 -12.88
C ARG A 176 -6.90 -9.71 -11.48
N SER A 177 -7.44 -8.51 -11.41
CA SER A 177 -7.84 -7.89 -10.14
C SER A 177 -9.02 -8.67 -9.50
N GLY A 178 -9.08 -8.65 -8.16
CA GLY A 178 -10.17 -9.27 -7.39
C GLY A 178 -10.02 -10.77 -7.13
N ILE A 179 -8.97 -11.42 -7.61
CA ILE A 179 -8.72 -12.83 -7.30
C ILE A 179 -8.12 -13.01 -5.91
N THR A 180 -8.41 -14.16 -5.29
CA THR A 180 -7.83 -14.53 -3.99
C THR A 180 -6.44 -15.12 -4.17
N ALA A 181 -5.52 -14.73 -3.29
CA ALA A 181 -4.17 -15.26 -3.23
C ALA A 181 -3.73 -15.51 -1.78
N GLU A 182 -2.85 -16.49 -1.59
CA GLU A 182 -2.14 -16.76 -0.34
C GLU A 182 -0.74 -16.16 -0.45
N ILE A 183 -0.41 -15.19 0.43
CA ILE A 183 0.95 -14.63 0.49
C ILE A 183 1.85 -15.50 1.36
N ARG A 184 3.08 -15.67 0.93
CA ARG A 184 4.17 -16.28 1.68
C ARG A 184 5.31 -15.27 1.78
N LEU A 185 5.58 -14.83 3.00
CA LEU A 185 6.64 -13.90 3.31
C LEU A 185 7.75 -14.67 4.04
N ASN A 186 8.97 -14.55 3.53
CA ASN A 186 10.12 -15.16 4.16
C ASN A 186 10.62 -14.22 5.26
N LEU A 187 10.31 -14.54 6.50
CA LEU A 187 10.88 -13.84 7.63
C LEU A 187 12.39 -14.13 7.76
N PRO A 188 13.18 -13.21 8.32
CA PRO A 188 14.56 -13.49 8.65
C PRO A 188 14.65 -14.77 9.48
N LEU A 189 15.57 -15.66 9.14
CA LEU A 189 15.82 -16.87 9.92
C LEU A 189 16.41 -16.44 11.26
N GLU A 190 15.72 -16.74 12.35
CA GLU A 190 16.31 -16.69 13.67
C GLU A 190 16.99 -18.04 13.95
N PRO A 191 18.17 -18.03 14.62
CA PRO A 191 18.78 -19.27 15.07
C PRO A 191 17.81 -20.05 15.95
N ALA A 192 17.46 -21.25 15.53
CA ALA A 192 16.52 -22.09 16.25
C ALA A 192 17.09 -23.50 16.42
N HIS A 193 16.79 -24.09 17.58
CA HIS A 193 17.19 -25.44 17.90
C HIS A 193 15.97 -26.34 17.97
N ARG A 194 16.08 -27.53 17.41
CA ARG A 194 15.05 -28.55 17.50
C ARG A 194 15.34 -29.44 18.69
N VAL A 195 14.42 -29.44 19.65
CA VAL A 195 14.61 -30.16 20.92
C VAL A 195 13.35 -30.98 21.27
N PRO A 196 13.48 -32.09 22.02
CA PRO A 196 12.31 -32.82 22.52
C PRO A 196 11.45 -31.96 23.43
N ALA A 197 10.13 -31.99 23.29
CA ALA A 197 9.23 -31.24 24.15
C ALA A 197 9.35 -31.63 25.65
N SER A 198 9.82 -32.82 25.94
CA SER A 198 10.02 -33.35 27.30
C SER A 198 11.11 -32.64 28.12
N ILE A 199 12.02 -31.88 27.47
CA ILE A 199 13.08 -31.15 28.19
C ILE A 199 12.68 -29.72 28.58
N LEU A 200 11.53 -29.27 28.15
CA LEU A 200 11.02 -27.97 28.53
C LEU A 200 10.70 -27.93 30.01
N ALA A 201 11.10 -26.89 30.68
CA ALA A 201 10.87 -26.68 32.11
C ALA A 201 10.41 -25.25 32.37
N LEU A 202 9.71 -25.03 33.46
CA LEU A 202 9.38 -23.71 33.97
C LEU A 202 10.34 -23.38 35.14
N ASN A 203 10.77 -22.12 35.19
CA ASN A 203 11.46 -21.60 36.38
C ASN A 203 10.46 -21.22 37.48
N SER A 204 10.95 -20.71 38.62
CA SER A 204 10.13 -20.23 39.73
C SER A 204 9.26 -19.03 39.39
N ASP A 205 9.62 -18.28 38.36
CA ASP A 205 8.94 -17.07 37.92
C ASP A 205 7.88 -17.39 36.85
N GLY A 206 7.82 -18.65 36.38
CA GLY A 206 6.89 -19.14 35.38
C GLY A 206 7.38 -18.98 33.95
N ASP A 207 8.66 -18.64 33.73
CA ASP A 207 9.22 -18.55 32.39
C ASP A 207 9.55 -19.93 31.84
N LEU A 208 9.25 -20.14 30.57
CA LEU A 208 9.60 -21.35 29.83
C LEU A 208 11.09 -21.36 29.48
N GLY A 209 11.75 -22.49 29.69
CA GLY A 209 13.16 -22.60 29.38
C GLY A 209 13.67 -24.02 29.37
N VAL A 210 14.97 -24.17 29.23
CA VAL A 210 15.68 -25.47 29.33
C VAL A 210 16.82 -25.37 30.33
N ARG A 211 17.22 -26.50 30.88
CA ARG A 211 18.40 -26.59 31.75
C ARG A 211 19.58 -27.07 30.96
N ILE A 212 20.65 -26.28 30.99
CA ILE A 212 21.93 -26.58 30.32
C ILE A 212 23.02 -26.85 31.34
N ILE A 213 24.11 -27.47 30.91
CA ILE A 213 25.35 -27.59 31.67
C ILE A 213 26.27 -26.45 31.29
N GLU A 214 26.71 -25.67 32.28
CA GLU A 214 27.71 -24.63 32.16
C GLU A 214 28.97 -25.03 32.96
N ASN A 215 30.14 -24.66 32.47
CA ASN A 215 31.45 -24.98 33.10
C ASN A 215 31.71 -26.47 33.36
N GLY A 216 30.99 -27.36 32.64
CA GLY A 216 31.21 -28.83 32.67
C GLY A 216 30.44 -29.59 33.74
N ASP A 217 29.93 -28.95 34.82
CA ASP A 217 29.24 -29.62 35.93
C ASP A 217 28.08 -28.83 36.55
N THR A 218 27.88 -27.57 36.17
CA THR A 218 26.94 -26.68 36.84
C THR A 218 25.67 -26.49 35.99
N VAL A 219 24.51 -26.68 36.59
CA VAL A 219 23.21 -26.49 35.93
C VAL A 219 22.89 -24.99 35.83
N ARG A 220 22.48 -24.57 34.65
CA ARG A 220 21.94 -23.22 34.40
C ARG A 220 20.63 -23.31 33.67
N PHE A 221 19.65 -22.54 34.12
CA PHE A 221 18.38 -22.35 33.40
C PHE A 221 18.55 -21.27 32.34
N LEU A 222 18.18 -21.59 31.10
CA LEU A 222 18.09 -20.62 30.00
C LEU A 222 16.64 -20.45 29.60
N PRO A 223 16.10 -19.24 29.64
CA PRO A 223 14.80 -18.93 29.08
C PRO A 223 14.86 -19.11 27.56
N ILE A 224 13.80 -19.66 26.98
CA ILE A 224 13.67 -19.87 25.54
C ILE A 224 12.33 -19.34 25.07
N GLU A 225 12.25 -19.06 23.76
CA GLU A 225 11.00 -18.77 23.08
C GLU A 225 10.61 -19.96 22.22
N LEU A 226 9.35 -20.42 22.36
CA LEU A 226 8.80 -21.51 21.57
C LEU A 226 8.35 -20.95 20.21
N LEU A 227 8.97 -21.41 19.13
CA LEU A 227 8.69 -20.99 17.77
C LEU A 227 7.64 -21.90 17.09
N SER A 228 7.73 -23.20 17.30
CA SER A 228 6.82 -24.18 16.72
C SER A 228 6.81 -25.48 17.52
N ASP A 229 5.67 -26.17 17.52
CA ASP A 229 5.45 -27.43 18.22
C ASP A 229 4.84 -28.43 17.22
N ASP A 230 5.48 -29.60 17.04
CA ASP A 230 4.98 -30.70 16.21
C ASP A 230 4.47 -31.91 17.05
N GLY A 231 4.40 -31.73 18.39
CA GLY A 231 3.89 -32.70 19.34
C GLY A 231 4.95 -33.57 19.99
N GLU A 232 6.01 -33.95 19.31
CA GLU A 232 7.14 -34.70 19.85
C GLU A 232 8.40 -33.85 20.03
N GLN A 233 8.60 -32.92 19.11
CA GLN A 233 9.73 -32.01 19.11
C GLN A 233 9.24 -30.58 18.95
N VAL A 234 10.01 -29.66 19.50
CA VAL A 234 9.73 -28.24 19.44
C VAL A 234 10.91 -27.47 18.88
N TRP A 235 10.62 -26.40 18.13
CA TRP A 235 11.61 -25.45 17.72
C TRP A 235 11.65 -24.31 18.73
N VAL A 236 12.84 -24.05 19.24
CA VAL A 236 13.07 -23.01 20.27
C VAL A 236 14.17 -22.05 19.84
N SER A 237 14.02 -20.77 20.17
CA SER A 237 15.08 -19.75 20.09
C SER A 237 15.58 -19.39 21.48
N GLY A 238 16.68 -18.60 21.54
CA GLY A 238 17.27 -18.17 22.80
C GLY A 238 18.42 -19.05 23.29
N LEU A 239 18.74 -20.15 22.61
CA LEU A 239 19.91 -20.98 22.92
C LEU A 239 21.13 -20.50 22.14
N PRO A 240 22.34 -20.62 22.69
CA PRO A 240 23.59 -20.40 21.95
C PRO A 240 23.76 -21.48 20.87
N ASP A 241 24.60 -21.23 19.85
CA ASP A 241 24.83 -22.12 18.70
C ASP A 241 25.13 -23.59 19.11
N THR A 242 25.73 -23.77 20.26
CA THR A 242 25.97 -25.09 20.87
C THR A 242 25.66 -25.01 22.36
N ALA A 243 24.84 -25.95 22.86
CA ALA A 243 24.52 -26.08 24.27
C ALA A 243 24.43 -27.54 24.67
N GLN A 244 24.96 -27.88 25.85
CA GLN A 244 24.72 -29.18 26.48
C GLN A 244 23.44 -29.09 27.29
N ILE A 245 22.36 -29.69 26.76
CA ILE A 245 21.04 -29.65 27.38
C ILE A 245 20.81 -30.91 28.21
N ILE A 246 20.24 -30.76 29.38
CA ILE A 246 19.86 -31.89 30.24
C ILE A 246 18.58 -32.52 29.67
N VAL A 247 18.68 -33.73 29.16
CA VAL A 247 17.53 -34.48 28.56
C VAL A 247 16.90 -35.48 29.53
N LEU A 248 17.59 -35.80 30.62
CA LEU A 248 17.09 -36.69 31.67
C LEU A 248 17.48 -36.14 33.05
N GLY A 249 16.53 -36.12 33.98
CA GLY A 249 16.77 -35.65 35.35
C GLY A 249 16.59 -34.14 35.52
N GLN A 250 16.11 -33.43 34.53
CA GLN A 250 15.89 -31.98 34.54
C GLN A 250 14.96 -31.51 35.68
N ASP A 251 14.02 -32.35 36.13
CA ASP A 251 13.06 -31.99 37.18
C ASP A 251 13.66 -32.07 38.61
N PHE A 252 14.81 -32.71 38.74
CA PHE A 252 15.46 -32.93 40.04
C PHE A 252 16.60 -31.98 40.33
N VAL A 253 16.89 -31.05 39.40
CA VAL A 253 17.99 -30.10 39.52
C VAL A 253 17.51 -28.67 39.44
N SER A 254 18.22 -27.76 40.10
CA SER A 254 17.92 -26.32 40.09
C SER A 254 19.14 -25.54 39.59
N ASP A 255 18.91 -24.28 39.26
CA ASP A 255 19.96 -23.37 38.83
C ASP A 255 21.12 -23.33 39.87
N GLY A 256 22.37 -23.43 39.41
CA GLY A 256 23.55 -23.47 40.24
C GLY A 256 23.87 -24.84 40.89
N THR A 257 23.04 -25.88 40.68
CA THR A 257 23.31 -27.23 41.16
C THR A 257 24.47 -27.86 40.41
N ARG A 258 25.41 -28.50 41.15
CA ARG A 258 26.49 -29.29 40.54
C ARG A 258 26.00 -30.71 40.31
N VAL A 259 26.24 -31.23 39.12
CA VAL A 259 25.79 -32.57 38.69
C VAL A 259 26.92 -33.35 38.02
N GLU A 260 26.86 -34.67 38.10
CA GLU A 260 27.71 -35.55 37.31
C GLU A 260 27.04 -35.73 35.93
N VAL A 261 27.71 -35.26 34.88
CA VAL A 261 27.20 -35.29 33.51
C VAL A 261 27.52 -36.65 32.89
N ARG A 262 26.51 -37.28 32.30
CA ARG A 262 26.68 -38.45 31.41
C ARG A 262 26.13 -38.08 30.04
N GLU A 263 26.94 -38.18 29.03
CA GLU A 263 26.51 -37.98 27.66
C GLU A 263 25.59 -39.11 27.23
N GLU A 264 24.40 -38.79 26.74
CA GLU A 264 23.55 -39.73 26.05
C GLU A 264 24.18 -40.05 24.70
N GLY A 265 24.64 -41.27 24.49
CA GLY A 265 25.30 -41.67 23.25
C GLY A 265 24.38 -41.43 22.06
N ALA A 266 24.86 -40.70 21.05
CA ALA A 266 24.15 -40.49 19.81
C ALA A 266 23.77 -41.87 19.20
N SER A 267 22.52 -42.24 19.39
CA SER A 267 21.94 -43.40 18.73
C SER A 267 21.95 -43.11 17.23
N ARG A 268 22.74 -43.94 16.50
CA ARG A 268 22.85 -43.91 15.03
C ARG A 268 21.53 -44.19 14.34
#